data_f42379f22bb44228c819f6f830fa5c15
#
_entry.id   f42379f22bb44228c819f6f830fa5c15
#
_cell.length_a   1.000
_cell.length_b   1.000
_cell.length_c   1.000
_cell.angle_alpha   90.00
_cell.angle_beta   90.00
_cell.angle_gamma   90.00
#
_symmetry.space_group_name_H-M   'P 1'
#
loop_
_entity.id
_entity.type
_entity.pdbx_description
1 polymer ?
#
loop_
_entity_poly.entity_id
_entity_poly.type
_entity_poly.pdbx_seq_one_letter_code
_entity_poly.pdbx_strand_id
1 'polypeptide(L)'
;MIWMIKKIYIYVISMILLNGLVGSISYLCFRKIRQQLERKGLISMCITVLRGAVLSFLMPIVIVLIYFIYYVYEEDYTMFALSPLVGWVFFVVGIIWTIGFLKAIVKTIRIQTQMNQLRKRACVCSKSILDCKNQWKEEVGVRRNVEIKTVYGLAVPIICGFLKPMILLPEREYNKEELKIICIHELIHCKHKDILWKQLCGLVRVIHWWNPLVKQLDMDVDSWNETYCDLESTTIMKSKKRYFTTICEIGISPFAKGAYLCAALGEDKSQLKTRILRIKSIENKNTRNVMAGTFLFIGLSFVVVAVIILSTIGYHKIYVETVWATEIEEDLPEEETEYTMDLKEYTAKRIGTNLAVTKLKQNIKKGEEIDVVQPLNAKTRLETKELELKKGEKIDLTVFSSQEIQREDKDFVAGIIDGTGKERYVMHAVDIIHDFYVKKDGKYKVFVENRYKKKIKIGIAICVEK
;
A
#
# COMPACT_ATOMS: atom_id res chain seq x y z
N MET A 1 -13.93 1.57 21.33
CA MET A 1 -12.82 0.62 21.09
C MET A 1 -13.09 -0.34 19.91
N ILE A 2 -14.15 -1.16 19.93
CA ILE A 2 -14.47 -2.09 18.82
C ILE A 2 -14.70 -1.35 17.49
N TRP A 3 -15.38 -0.23 17.52
CA TRP A 3 -15.66 0.64 16.39
C TRP A 3 -14.37 1.18 15.74
N MET A 4 -13.42 1.69 16.52
CA MET A 4 -12.10 2.15 16.02
C MET A 4 -11.29 1.01 15.38
N ILE A 5 -11.36 -0.21 15.95
CA ILE A 5 -10.71 -1.39 15.39
C ILE A 5 -11.33 -1.76 14.03
N LYS A 6 -12.68 -1.69 13.89
CA LYS A 6 -13.34 -1.93 12.60
C LYS A 6 -12.85 -0.98 11.52
N LYS A 7 -12.74 0.33 11.80
CA LYS A 7 -12.22 1.31 10.85
C LYS A 7 -10.80 1.01 10.39
N ILE A 8 -9.90 0.72 11.34
CA ILE A 8 -8.53 0.34 11.02
C ILE A 8 -8.51 -0.89 10.12
N TYR A 9 -9.34 -1.90 10.40
CA TYR A 9 -9.39 -3.09 9.54
C TYR A 9 -9.94 -2.80 8.15
N ILE A 10 -10.99 -1.98 8.02
CA ILE A 10 -11.52 -1.59 6.71
C ILE A 10 -10.41 -0.96 5.88
N TYR A 11 -9.70 0.02 6.43
CA TYR A 11 -8.62 0.71 5.74
C TYR A 11 -7.47 -0.23 5.38
N VAL A 12 -6.90 -0.92 6.37
CA VAL A 12 -5.74 -1.80 6.19
C VAL A 12 -6.05 -2.96 5.25
N ILE A 13 -7.19 -3.63 5.40
CA ILE A 13 -7.55 -4.79 4.59
C ILE A 13 -7.86 -4.39 3.15
N SER A 14 -8.64 -3.32 2.93
CA SER A 14 -8.93 -2.84 1.57
C SER A 14 -7.65 -2.46 0.82
N MET A 15 -6.69 -1.83 1.50
CA MET A 15 -5.40 -1.48 0.91
C MET A 15 -4.52 -2.71 0.62
N ILE A 16 -4.50 -3.71 1.49
CA ILE A 16 -3.78 -4.97 1.26
C ILE A 16 -4.38 -5.74 0.09
N LEU A 17 -5.71 -5.77 -0.02
CA LEU A 17 -6.40 -6.42 -1.13
C LEU A 17 -6.10 -5.71 -2.45
N LEU A 18 -6.23 -4.37 -2.49
CA LEU A 18 -5.91 -3.57 -3.67
C LEU A 18 -4.44 -3.75 -4.08
N ASN A 19 -3.52 -3.67 -3.12
CA ASN A 19 -2.11 -3.90 -3.37
C ASN A 19 -1.84 -5.32 -3.89
N GLY A 20 -2.47 -6.33 -3.31
CA GLY A 20 -2.40 -7.70 -3.78
C GLY A 20 -2.91 -7.86 -5.21
N LEU A 21 -3.98 -7.16 -5.59
CA LEU A 21 -4.53 -7.15 -6.94
C LEU A 21 -3.57 -6.49 -7.94
N VAL A 22 -3.12 -5.26 -7.64
CA VAL A 22 -2.18 -4.50 -8.49
C VAL A 22 -0.87 -5.24 -8.66
N GLY A 23 -0.30 -5.77 -7.57
CA GLY A 23 0.90 -6.60 -7.61
C GLY A 23 0.72 -7.86 -8.43
N SER A 24 -0.44 -8.51 -8.36
CA SER A 24 -0.77 -9.70 -9.15
C SER A 24 -0.86 -9.40 -10.65
N ILE A 25 -1.55 -8.32 -11.03
CA ILE A 25 -1.62 -7.87 -12.43
C ILE A 25 -0.22 -7.53 -12.95
N SER A 26 0.55 -6.76 -12.17
CA SER A 26 1.94 -6.41 -12.50
C SER A 26 2.79 -7.67 -12.71
N TYR A 27 2.71 -8.66 -11.82
CA TYR A 27 3.43 -9.91 -11.96
C TYR A 27 3.04 -10.68 -13.23
N LEU A 28 1.76 -10.76 -13.56
CA LEU A 28 1.29 -11.43 -14.80
C LEU A 28 1.80 -10.71 -16.06
N CYS A 29 1.83 -9.38 -16.07
CA CYS A 29 2.43 -8.59 -17.15
C CYS A 29 3.93 -8.83 -17.24
N PHE A 30 4.65 -8.75 -16.12
CA PHE A 30 6.08 -9.01 -16.06
C PHE A 30 6.44 -10.43 -16.46
N ARG A 31 5.60 -11.42 -16.13
CA ARG A 31 5.79 -12.80 -16.58
C ARG A 31 5.76 -12.94 -18.09
N LYS A 32 4.84 -12.25 -18.80
CA LYS A 32 4.81 -12.24 -20.27
C LYS A 32 6.06 -11.60 -20.85
N ILE A 33 6.50 -10.47 -20.30
CA ILE A 33 7.72 -9.78 -20.73
C ILE A 33 8.93 -10.67 -20.49
N ARG A 34 9.06 -11.30 -19.33
CA ARG A 34 10.13 -12.25 -19.01
C ARG A 34 10.21 -13.37 -20.03
N GLN A 35 9.07 -13.96 -20.45
CA GLN A 35 9.05 -15.00 -21.48
C GLN A 35 9.61 -14.50 -22.82
N GLN A 36 9.34 -13.26 -23.19
CA GLN A 36 9.91 -12.67 -24.40
C GLN A 36 11.42 -12.43 -24.26
N LEU A 37 11.88 -11.95 -23.11
CA LEU A 37 13.30 -11.75 -22.79
C LEU A 37 14.06 -13.08 -22.76
N GLU A 38 13.46 -14.13 -22.20
CA GLU A 38 14.00 -15.50 -22.20
C GLU A 38 14.18 -16.02 -23.62
N ARG A 39 13.20 -15.81 -24.51
CA ARG A 39 13.32 -16.16 -25.94
C ARG A 39 14.46 -15.44 -26.63
N LYS A 40 14.82 -14.23 -26.16
CA LYS A 40 15.94 -13.43 -26.68
C LYS A 40 17.28 -13.73 -25.98
N GLY A 41 17.31 -14.59 -24.95
CA GLY A 41 18.51 -14.91 -24.18
C GLY A 41 18.96 -13.85 -23.17
N LEU A 42 18.10 -12.88 -22.84
CA LEU A 42 18.42 -11.74 -21.96
C LEU A 42 18.13 -12.07 -20.50
N ILE A 43 18.93 -12.95 -19.89
CA ILE A 43 18.67 -13.51 -18.55
C ILE A 43 18.77 -12.49 -17.43
N SER A 44 19.78 -11.60 -17.46
CA SER A 44 19.91 -10.56 -16.46
C SER A 44 18.65 -9.70 -16.36
N MET A 45 18.00 -9.44 -17.51
CA MET A 45 16.75 -8.70 -17.56
C MET A 45 15.56 -9.50 -17.02
N CYS A 46 15.53 -10.82 -17.23
CA CYS A 46 14.49 -11.66 -16.64
C CYS A 46 14.46 -11.54 -15.12
N ILE A 47 15.63 -11.52 -14.47
CA ILE A 47 15.74 -11.32 -13.02
C ILE A 47 15.29 -9.91 -12.64
N THR A 48 15.74 -8.88 -13.37
CA THR A 48 15.38 -7.49 -13.09
C THR A 48 13.86 -7.28 -13.16
N VAL A 49 13.20 -7.87 -14.16
CA VAL A 49 11.73 -7.86 -14.31
C VAL A 49 11.05 -8.54 -13.13
N LEU A 50 11.55 -9.69 -12.66
CA LEU A 50 10.99 -10.36 -11.48
C LEU A 50 11.19 -9.57 -10.20
N ARG A 51 12.34 -8.92 -10.03
CA ARG A 51 12.61 -8.01 -8.92
C ARG A 51 11.67 -6.81 -8.94
N GLY A 52 11.37 -6.27 -10.12
CA GLY A 52 10.33 -5.26 -10.32
C GLY A 52 8.94 -5.73 -9.87
N ALA A 53 8.58 -6.98 -10.17
CA ALA A 53 7.34 -7.58 -9.68
C ALA A 53 7.29 -7.69 -8.15
N VAL A 54 8.40 -8.04 -7.49
CA VAL A 54 8.48 -8.04 -6.02
C VAL A 54 8.25 -6.63 -5.45
N LEU A 55 8.87 -5.62 -6.06
CA LEU A 55 8.69 -4.22 -5.63
C LEU A 55 7.26 -3.73 -5.84
N SER A 56 6.55 -4.18 -6.88
CA SER A 56 5.16 -3.81 -7.11
C SER A 56 4.19 -4.31 -6.03
N PHE A 57 4.58 -5.34 -5.27
CA PHE A 57 3.85 -5.78 -4.07
C PHE A 57 4.23 -5.01 -2.79
N LEU A 58 5.36 -4.32 -2.75
CA LEU A 58 5.85 -3.65 -1.53
C LEU A 58 5.61 -2.14 -1.55
N MET A 59 5.76 -1.51 -2.73
CA MET A 59 5.70 -0.04 -2.84
C MET A 59 4.37 0.58 -2.37
N PRO A 60 3.18 0.04 -2.73
CA PRO A 60 1.93 0.61 -2.25
C PRO A 60 1.82 0.62 -0.72
N ILE A 61 2.33 -0.42 -0.06
CA ILE A 61 2.32 -0.50 1.42
C ILE A 61 3.15 0.62 2.03
N VAL A 62 4.32 0.93 1.46
CA VAL A 62 5.17 2.03 1.92
C VAL A 62 4.47 3.36 1.75
N ILE A 63 3.83 3.60 0.59
CA ILE A 63 3.07 4.82 0.32
C ILE A 63 1.91 4.97 1.30
N VAL A 64 1.18 3.89 1.56
CA VAL A 64 0.07 3.84 2.52
C VAL A 64 0.55 4.15 3.94
N LEU A 65 1.67 3.57 4.35
CA LEU A 65 2.23 3.84 5.69
C LEU A 65 2.64 5.31 5.83
N ILE A 66 3.29 5.88 4.81
CA ILE A 66 3.66 7.32 4.81
C ILE A 66 2.38 8.17 4.88
N TYR A 67 1.37 7.82 4.09
CA TYR A 67 0.10 8.53 4.06
C TYR A 67 -0.67 8.41 5.37
N PHE A 68 -0.69 7.21 5.97
CA PHE A 68 -1.31 6.96 7.28
C PHE A 68 -0.63 7.77 8.40
N ILE A 69 0.72 7.83 8.40
CA ILE A 69 1.48 8.64 9.36
C ILE A 69 1.14 10.12 9.19
N TYR A 70 1.09 10.61 7.94
CA TYR A 70 0.70 11.99 7.63
C TYR A 70 -0.71 12.31 8.12
N TYR A 71 -1.67 11.41 7.85
CA TYR A 71 -3.08 11.57 8.22
C TYR A 71 -3.32 11.53 9.73
N VAL A 72 -2.62 10.65 10.44
CA VAL A 72 -2.67 10.58 11.92
C VAL A 72 -2.08 11.83 12.56
N TYR A 73 -1.11 12.48 11.89
CA TYR A 73 -0.47 13.69 12.42
C TYR A 73 -1.32 14.95 12.21
N GLU A 74 -2.18 15.00 11.18
CA GLU A 74 -3.04 16.16 10.88
C GLU A 74 -4.36 16.21 11.66
N GLU A 75 -4.64 15.28 12.59
CA GLU A 75 -5.83 15.25 13.48
C GLU A 75 -7.20 15.32 12.79
N ASP A 76 -7.29 15.25 11.46
CA ASP A 76 -8.57 15.20 10.74
C ASP A 76 -9.21 13.80 10.83
N TYR A 77 -9.71 13.46 12.00
CA TYR A 77 -10.54 12.26 12.22
C TYR A 77 -11.98 12.52 11.78
N THR A 78 -12.23 12.58 10.50
CA THR A 78 -13.60 12.47 10.02
C THR A 78 -14.14 11.07 10.25
N MET A 79 -15.25 10.97 10.92
CA MET A 79 -15.88 9.73 11.36
C MET A 79 -16.61 9.07 10.19
N PHE A 80 -16.35 7.80 9.92
CA PHE A 80 -16.91 7.07 8.80
C PHE A 80 -18.17 6.30 9.19
N ALA A 81 -19.29 6.58 8.58
CA ALA A 81 -20.47 5.73 8.61
C ALA A 81 -20.42 4.75 7.41
N LEU A 82 -19.94 3.57 7.64
CA LEU A 82 -20.14 2.45 6.73
C LEU A 82 -21.33 1.64 7.26
N SER A 83 -22.18 1.16 6.34
CA SER A 83 -23.26 0.25 6.68
C SER A 83 -22.74 -0.80 7.68
N PRO A 84 -23.45 -1.05 8.79
CA PRO A 84 -23.01 -1.96 9.84
C PRO A 84 -22.60 -3.34 9.31
N LEU A 85 -23.26 -3.82 8.25
CA LEU A 85 -22.95 -5.08 7.59
C LEU A 85 -21.56 -5.08 6.96
N VAL A 86 -21.21 -4.02 6.22
CA VAL A 86 -19.89 -3.88 5.56
C VAL A 86 -18.79 -3.82 6.61
N GLY A 87 -19.00 -3.05 7.68
CA GLY A 87 -18.08 -2.98 8.80
C GLY A 87 -17.80 -4.35 9.45
N TRP A 88 -18.83 -5.17 9.64
CA TRP A 88 -18.68 -6.52 10.18
C TRP A 88 -17.97 -7.47 9.21
N VAL A 89 -18.23 -7.40 7.91
CA VAL A 89 -17.52 -8.20 6.89
C VAL A 89 -16.02 -7.91 6.93
N PHE A 90 -15.62 -6.63 6.87
CA PHE A 90 -14.21 -6.26 6.94
C PHE A 90 -13.55 -6.63 8.27
N PHE A 91 -14.28 -6.56 9.37
CA PHE A 91 -13.79 -7.00 10.68
C PHE A 91 -13.48 -8.50 10.69
N VAL A 92 -14.39 -9.34 10.19
CA VAL A 92 -14.18 -10.80 10.12
C VAL A 92 -13.03 -11.13 9.17
N VAL A 93 -13.00 -10.53 7.97
CA VAL A 93 -11.89 -10.69 7.00
C VAL A 93 -10.57 -10.25 7.61
N GLY A 94 -10.57 -9.13 8.37
CA GLY A 94 -9.40 -8.62 9.07
C GLY A 94 -8.86 -9.59 10.12
N ILE A 95 -9.74 -10.22 10.90
CA ILE A 95 -9.34 -11.25 11.87
C ILE A 95 -8.72 -12.45 11.16
N ILE A 96 -9.37 -12.96 10.10
CA ILE A 96 -8.84 -14.09 9.31
C ILE A 96 -7.46 -13.74 8.74
N TRP A 97 -7.32 -12.54 8.16
CA TRP A 97 -6.04 -12.07 7.63
C TRP A 97 -4.98 -11.98 8.73
N THR A 98 -5.32 -11.41 9.88
CA THR A 98 -4.39 -11.26 11.02
C THR A 98 -3.90 -12.61 11.53
N ILE A 99 -4.79 -13.61 11.66
CA ILE A 99 -4.41 -14.97 12.07
C ILE A 99 -3.45 -15.59 11.07
N GLY A 100 -3.73 -15.48 9.76
CA GLY A 100 -2.85 -16.00 8.71
C GLY A 100 -1.51 -15.27 8.66
N PHE A 101 -1.51 -13.95 8.83
CA PHE A 101 -0.31 -13.12 8.92
C PHE A 101 0.58 -13.52 10.10
N LEU A 102 -0.01 -13.68 11.29
CA LEU A 102 0.73 -14.14 12.48
C LEU A 102 1.31 -15.55 12.29
N LYS A 103 0.55 -16.49 11.70
CA LYS A 103 1.08 -17.82 11.35
C LYS A 103 2.27 -17.73 10.38
N ALA A 104 2.19 -16.88 9.37
CA ALA A 104 3.27 -16.65 8.39
C ALA A 104 4.51 -16.03 9.07
N ILE A 105 4.32 -15.04 9.95
CA ILE A 105 5.42 -14.46 10.76
C ILE A 105 6.09 -15.52 11.62
N VAL A 106 5.32 -16.29 12.40
CA VAL A 106 5.87 -17.34 13.28
C VAL A 106 6.70 -18.35 12.48
N LYS A 107 6.18 -18.76 11.30
CA LYS A 107 6.93 -19.65 10.38
C LYS A 107 8.25 -19.02 9.94
N THR A 108 8.23 -17.75 9.54
CA THR A 108 9.42 -17.02 9.08
C THR A 108 10.44 -16.85 10.21
N ILE A 109 9.99 -16.50 11.42
CA ILE A 109 10.85 -16.39 12.62
C ILE A 109 11.49 -17.75 12.94
N ARG A 110 10.74 -18.85 12.88
CA ARG A 110 11.29 -20.22 13.11
C ARG A 110 12.41 -20.53 12.12
N ILE A 111 12.20 -20.29 10.83
CA ILE A 111 13.23 -20.50 9.79
C ILE A 111 14.45 -19.63 10.09
N GLN A 112 14.28 -18.37 10.39
CA GLN A 112 15.37 -17.44 10.69
C GLN A 112 16.14 -17.86 11.97
N THR A 113 15.43 -18.34 12.99
CA THR A 113 16.04 -18.83 14.22
C THR A 113 16.87 -20.09 13.95
N GLN A 114 16.38 -21.03 13.16
CA GLN A 114 17.12 -22.23 12.74
C GLN A 114 18.39 -21.85 11.95
N MET A 115 18.28 -20.90 11.00
CA MET A 115 19.44 -20.38 10.27
C MET A 115 20.47 -19.72 11.20
N ASN A 116 20.03 -18.95 12.17
CA ASN A 116 20.91 -18.34 13.17
C ASN A 116 21.57 -19.38 14.07
N GLN A 117 20.90 -20.47 14.43
CA GLN A 117 21.48 -21.59 15.17
C GLN A 117 22.55 -22.30 14.35
N LEU A 118 22.30 -22.54 13.05
CA LEU A 118 23.33 -23.12 12.15
C LEU A 118 24.57 -22.23 12.07
N ARG A 119 24.39 -20.94 11.93
CA ARG A 119 25.50 -19.96 11.90
C ARG A 119 26.33 -19.97 13.19
N LYS A 120 25.67 -20.11 14.35
CA LYS A 120 26.36 -20.19 15.65
C LYS A 120 27.15 -21.49 15.85
N ARG A 121 26.66 -22.58 15.25
CA ARG A 121 27.34 -23.92 15.31
C ARG A 121 28.43 -24.07 14.26
N ALA A 122 28.56 -23.11 13.35
CA ALA A 122 29.53 -23.20 12.27
C ALA A 122 30.96 -23.06 12.75
N CYS A 123 31.79 -24.01 12.36
CA CYS A 123 33.21 -24.09 12.67
C CYS A 123 34.07 -23.44 11.59
N VAL A 124 35.26 -23.00 11.94
CA VAL A 124 36.21 -22.44 10.98
C VAL A 124 36.67 -23.52 10.01
N CYS A 125 36.69 -23.21 8.71
CA CYS A 125 37.19 -24.10 7.69
C CYS A 125 38.71 -24.33 7.79
N SER A 126 39.19 -25.36 7.12
CA SER A 126 40.62 -25.63 6.99
C SER A 126 41.37 -24.44 6.37
N LYS A 127 42.65 -24.30 6.75
CA LYS A 127 43.50 -23.19 6.27
C LYS A 127 43.55 -23.13 4.73
N SER A 128 43.59 -24.29 4.08
CA SER A 128 43.63 -24.42 2.61
C SER A 128 42.41 -23.79 1.92
N ILE A 129 41.22 -23.81 2.54
CA ILE A 129 40.01 -23.18 2.02
C ILE A 129 40.08 -21.65 2.18
N LEU A 130 40.60 -21.21 3.31
CA LEU A 130 40.73 -19.78 3.60
C LEU A 130 41.77 -19.10 2.69
N ASP A 131 42.85 -19.79 2.33
CA ASP A 131 43.89 -19.29 1.44
C ASP A 131 43.33 -19.04 0.01
N CYS A 132 42.47 -19.93 -0.47
CA CYS A 132 41.84 -19.79 -1.80
C CYS A 132 40.67 -18.78 -1.85
N LYS A 133 40.10 -18.45 -0.71
CA LYS A 133 38.90 -17.59 -0.61
C LYS A 133 39.07 -16.24 -1.34
N ASN A 134 40.17 -15.56 -1.12
CA ASN A 134 40.42 -14.23 -1.67
C ASN A 134 40.56 -14.28 -3.19
N GLN A 135 41.25 -15.28 -3.73
CA GLN A 135 41.37 -15.54 -5.16
C GLN A 135 39.97 -15.72 -5.79
N TRP A 136 39.10 -16.56 -5.21
CA TRP A 136 37.75 -16.78 -5.74
C TRP A 136 36.86 -15.55 -5.66
N LYS A 137 37.02 -14.75 -4.60
CA LYS A 137 36.32 -13.46 -4.49
C LYS A 137 36.71 -12.49 -5.60
N GLU A 138 38.00 -12.43 -5.94
CA GLU A 138 38.51 -11.61 -7.03
C GLU A 138 38.02 -12.10 -8.39
N GLU A 139 38.06 -13.41 -8.63
CA GLU A 139 37.55 -14.04 -9.87
C GLU A 139 36.06 -13.71 -10.10
N VAL A 140 35.25 -13.64 -9.04
CA VAL A 140 33.82 -13.29 -9.10
C VAL A 140 33.59 -11.78 -9.09
N GLY A 141 34.53 -10.99 -8.55
CA GLY A 141 34.40 -9.55 -8.36
C GLY A 141 33.61 -9.15 -7.11
N VAL A 142 33.68 -9.93 -6.04
CA VAL A 142 33.01 -9.68 -4.76
C VAL A 142 33.91 -8.86 -3.85
N ARG A 143 33.53 -7.58 -3.60
CA ARG A 143 34.30 -6.68 -2.71
C ARG A 143 33.98 -6.86 -1.23
N ARG A 144 32.82 -7.41 -0.89
CA ARG A 144 32.37 -7.61 0.50
C ARG A 144 33.20 -8.70 1.19
N ASN A 145 33.34 -8.60 2.52
CA ASN A 145 33.91 -9.69 3.28
C ASN A 145 32.87 -10.81 3.41
N VAL A 146 33.22 -12.02 2.96
CA VAL A 146 32.40 -13.23 3.03
C VAL A 146 33.15 -14.24 3.90
N GLU A 147 32.51 -14.72 4.94
CA GLU A 147 33.08 -15.83 5.76
C GLU A 147 32.73 -17.17 5.12
N ILE A 148 33.65 -18.16 5.21
CA ILE A 148 33.38 -19.53 4.82
C ILE A 148 33.56 -20.40 6.07
N LYS A 149 32.54 -21.19 6.40
CA LYS A 149 32.53 -22.06 7.58
C LYS A 149 31.93 -23.42 7.25
N THR A 150 32.25 -24.44 8.04
CA THR A 150 31.67 -25.78 7.94
C THR A 150 30.64 -26.01 9.02
N VAL A 151 29.62 -26.80 8.71
CA VAL A 151 28.52 -27.11 9.63
C VAL A 151 28.18 -28.60 9.54
N TYR A 152 28.20 -29.28 10.68
CA TYR A 152 27.71 -30.65 10.78
C TYR A 152 26.19 -30.72 10.56
N GLY A 153 25.74 -31.73 9.82
CA GLY A 153 24.30 -31.94 9.53
C GLY A 153 23.69 -31.03 8.48
N LEU A 154 24.49 -30.18 7.84
CA LEU A 154 24.05 -29.45 6.65
C LEU A 154 24.14 -30.36 5.42
N ALA A 155 23.13 -30.42 4.60
CA ALA A 155 23.06 -31.31 3.46
C ALA A 155 23.63 -30.73 2.16
N VAL A 156 23.43 -29.43 1.95
CA VAL A 156 23.88 -28.70 0.77
C VAL A 156 24.57 -27.40 1.17
N PRO A 157 25.53 -26.91 0.39
CA PRO A 157 26.09 -25.58 0.61
C PRO A 157 25.01 -24.51 0.57
N ILE A 158 25.16 -23.50 1.40
CA ILE A 158 24.23 -22.35 1.41
C ILE A 158 24.96 -21.06 1.75
N ILE A 159 24.53 -19.97 1.15
CA ILE A 159 24.92 -18.63 1.59
C ILE A 159 23.83 -18.01 2.46
N CYS A 160 24.21 -17.39 3.56
CA CYS A 160 23.30 -16.75 4.50
C CYS A 160 23.86 -15.44 5.06
N GLY A 161 22.98 -14.58 5.60
CA GLY A 161 23.36 -13.30 6.20
C GLY A 161 23.51 -12.17 5.17
N PHE A 162 22.60 -11.18 5.22
CA PHE A 162 22.65 -10.03 4.30
C PHE A 162 23.75 -9.03 4.63
N LEU A 163 23.89 -8.65 5.91
CA LEU A 163 24.89 -7.66 6.33
C LEU A 163 26.29 -8.28 6.44
N LYS A 164 26.39 -9.47 6.99
CA LYS A 164 27.63 -10.27 7.13
C LYS A 164 27.43 -11.61 6.41
N PRO A 165 27.68 -11.65 5.10
CA PRO A 165 27.46 -12.86 4.31
C PRO A 165 28.43 -13.97 4.74
N MET A 166 27.89 -15.17 4.84
CA MET A 166 28.61 -16.37 5.27
C MET A 166 28.19 -17.55 4.40
N ILE A 167 29.16 -18.21 3.81
CA ILE A 167 28.97 -19.49 3.12
C ILE A 167 29.12 -20.61 4.15
N LEU A 168 28.09 -21.41 4.29
CA LEU A 168 28.09 -22.60 5.12
C LEU A 168 28.24 -23.84 4.23
N LEU A 169 29.26 -24.61 4.47
CA LEU A 169 29.57 -25.85 3.77
C LEU A 169 29.21 -27.05 4.66
N PRO A 170 28.62 -28.13 4.10
CA PRO A 170 28.57 -29.41 4.78
C PRO A 170 29.94 -29.87 5.27
N GLU A 171 29.97 -30.48 6.44
CA GLU A 171 31.22 -31.04 6.98
C GLU A 171 31.54 -32.37 6.28
N ARG A 172 32.35 -32.30 5.24
CA ARG A 172 32.87 -33.43 4.46
C ARG A 172 34.16 -33.06 3.75
N GLU A 173 34.83 -34.03 3.21
CA GLU A 173 35.98 -33.78 2.32
C GLU A 173 35.52 -33.26 0.96
N TYR A 174 36.26 -32.28 0.45
CA TYR A 174 36.07 -31.69 -0.87
C TYR A 174 37.37 -31.75 -1.67
N ASN A 175 37.29 -32.10 -2.94
CA ASN A 175 38.41 -31.83 -3.81
C ASN A 175 38.48 -30.33 -4.15
N LYS A 176 39.66 -29.83 -4.52
CA LYS A 176 39.88 -28.38 -4.77
C LYS A 176 38.96 -27.80 -5.83
N GLU A 177 38.65 -28.56 -6.85
CA GLU A 177 37.84 -28.08 -7.96
C GLU A 177 36.35 -28.08 -7.61
N GLU A 178 35.87 -29.10 -6.94
CA GLU A 178 34.52 -29.15 -6.39
C GLU A 178 34.28 -27.96 -5.47
N LEU A 179 35.21 -27.72 -4.56
CA LEU A 179 35.11 -26.58 -3.63
C LEU A 179 35.13 -25.25 -4.35
N LYS A 180 35.96 -25.10 -5.39
CA LYS A 180 35.99 -23.89 -6.23
C LYS A 180 34.64 -23.66 -6.89
N ILE A 181 34.02 -24.68 -7.51
CA ILE A 181 32.72 -24.60 -8.14
C ILE A 181 31.64 -24.13 -7.15
N ILE A 182 31.58 -24.77 -5.98
CA ILE A 182 30.63 -24.43 -4.92
C ILE A 182 30.82 -22.97 -4.47
N CYS A 183 32.05 -22.61 -4.11
CA CYS A 183 32.33 -21.29 -3.57
C CYS A 183 32.08 -20.17 -4.61
N ILE A 184 32.41 -20.37 -5.89
CA ILE A 184 32.10 -19.42 -6.95
C ILE A 184 30.60 -19.24 -7.10
N HIS A 185 29.81 -20.33 -7.12
CA HIS A 185 28.36 -20.28 -7.19
C HIS A 185 27.77 -19.44 -6.04
N GLU A 186 28.14 -19.76 -4.80
CA GLU A 186 27.65 -19.03 -3.61
C GLU A 186 28.12 -17.56 -3.56
N LEU A 187 29.34 -17.27 -4.05
CA LEU A 187 29.84 -15.91 -4.13
C LEU A 187 29.07 -15.07 -5.17
N ILE A 188 28.59 -15.69 -6.26
CA ILE A 188 27.75 -15.00 -7.25
C ILE A 188 26.42 -14.59 -6.62
N HIS A 189 25.76 -15.41 -5.81
CA HIS A 189 24.59 -15.02 -5.04
C HIS A 189 24.87 -13.80 -4.15
N CYS A 190 26.07 -13.75 -3.53
CA CYS A 190 26.48 -12.58 -2.75
C CYS A 190 26.64 -11.32 -3.61
N LYS A 191 27.27 -11.44 -4.80
CA LYS A 191 27.47 -10.37 -5.76
C LYS A 191 26.14 -9.74 -6.19
N HIS A 192 25.13 -10.58 -6.48
CA HIS A 192 23.81 -10.15 -6.95
C HIS A 192 22.84 -9.79 -5.85
N LYS A 193 23.27 -9.88 -4.57
CA LYS A 193 22.45 -9.59 -3.38
C LYS A 193 21.17 -10.45 -3.31
N ASP A 194 21.24 -11.69 -3.77
CA ASP A 194 20.08 -12.58 -3.83
C ASP A 194 19.45 -12.83 -2.45
N ILE A 195 20.28 -12.82 -1.39
CA ILE A 195 19.80 -12.91 -0.01
C ILE A 195 18.84 -11.77 0.34
N LEU A 196 19.11 -10.54 -0.12
CA LEU A 196 18.20 -9.39 0.08
C LEU A 196 16.87 -9.63 -0.63
N TRP A 197 16.92 -10.04 -1.89
CA TRP A 197 15.70 -10.31 -2.67
C TRP A 197 14.88 -11.44 -2.08
N LYS A 198 15.53 -12.47 -1.55
CA LYS A 198 14.87 -13.56 -0.83
C LYS A 198 14.16 -13.09 0.45
N GLN A 199 14.76 -12.13 1.17
CA GLN A 199 14.12 -11.48 2.34
C GLN A 199 12.89 -10.67 1.91
N LEU A 200 13.00 -9.88 0.84
CA LEU A 200 11.89 -9.10 0.30
C LEU A 200 10.75 -9.99 -0.20
N CYS A 201 11.04 -11.08 -0.92
CA CYS A 201 10.04 -12.09 -1.30
C CYS A 201 9.38 -12.70 -0.06
N GLY A 202 10.16 -12.99 0.98
CA GLY A 202 9.65 -13.46 2.27
C GLY A 202 8.65 -12.48 2.90
N LEU A 203 8.95 -11.18 2.88
CA LEU A 203 8.07 -10.13 3.38
C LEU A 203 6.76 -10.07 2.56
N VAL A 204 6.85 -10.07 1.23
CA VAL A 204 5.67 -10.12 0.34
C VAL A 204 4.82 -11.35 0.65
N ARG A 205 5.44 -12.51 0.84
CA ARG A 205 4.74 -13.76 1.17
C ARG A 205 4.05 -13.73 2.54
N VAL A 206 4.62 -13.03 3.51
CA VAL A 206 4.01 -12.87 4.83
C VAL A 206 2.77 -11.98 4.75
N ILE A 207 2.85 -10.85 4.04
CA ILE A 207 1.74 -9.89 3.91
C ILE A 207 0.61 -10.47 3.05
N HIS A 208 0.98 -11.08 1.91
CA HIS A 208 0.04 -11.64 0.94
C HIS A 208 -0.03 -13.18 1.00
N TRP A 209 0.00 -13.75 2.23
CA TRP A 209 0.00 -15.19 2.47
C TRP A 209 -1.16 -15.93 1.77
N TRP A 210 -2.27 -15.24 1.55
CA TRP A 210 -3.49 -15.74 0.90
C TRP A 210 -3.39 -15.76 -0.64
N ASN A 211 -2.42 -15.06 -1.24
CA ASN A 211 -2.32 -14.88 -2.68
C ASN A 211 -1.43 -15.97 -3.33
N PRO A 212 -1.99 -16.86 -4.16
CA PRO A 212 -1.22 -17.93 -4.79
C PRO A 212 -0.18 -17.43 -5.81
N LEU A 213 -0.40 -16.25 -6.44
CA LEU A 213 0.55 -15.67 -7.38
C LEU A 213 1.83 -15.20 -6.70
N VAL A 214 1.77 -14.82 -5.42
CA VAL A 214 2.96 -14.48 -4.63
C VAL A 214 3.83 -15.71 -4.41
N LYS A 215 3.24 -16.88 -4.15
CA LYS A 215 4.00 -18.13 -4.05
C LYS A 215 4.68 -18.47 -5.38
N GLN A 216 3.98 -18.27 -6.49
CA GLN A 216 4.55 -18.50 -7.83
C GLN A 216 5.67 -17.52 -8.16
N LEU A 217 5.53 -16.23 -7.78
CA LEU A 217 6.57 -15.22 -7.92
C LEU A 217 7.84 -15.61 -7.15
N ASP A 218 7.68 -16.05 -5.90
CA ASP A 218 8.78 -16.51 -5.02
C ASP A 218 9.56 -17.66 -5.69
N MET A 219 8.84 -18.68 -6.19
CA MET A 219 9.43 -19.80 -6.94
C MET A 219 10.11 -19.36 -8.24
N ASP A 220 9.52 -18.44 -8.97
CA ASP A 220 10.10 -17.89 -10.21
C ASP A 220 11.39 -17.12 -9.90
N VAL A 221 11.41 -16.28 -8.84
CA VAL A 221 12.61 -15.52 -8.43
C VAL A 221 13.74 -16.46 -8.04
N ASP A 222 13.46 -17.48 -7.23
CA ASP A 222 14.47 -18.48 -6.84
C ASP A 222 15.01 -19.21 -8.08
N SER A 223 14.14 -19.75 -8.95
CA SER A 223 14.54 -20.50 -10.15
C SER A 223 15.39 -19.68 -11.12
N TRP A 224 15.12 -18.36 -11.25
CA TRP A 224 15.86 -17.49 -12.16
C TRP A 224 17.17 -17.00 -11.56
N ASN A 225 17.24 -16.75 -10.24
CA ASN A 225 18.49 -16.47 -9.53
C ASN A 225 19.46 -17.63 -9.72
N GLU A 226 18.99 -18.88 -9.51
CA GLU A 226 19.81 -20.09 -9.73
C GLU A 226 20.31 -20.18 -11.18
N THR A 227 19.39 -20.00 -12.17
CA THR A 227 19.77 -20.03 -13.58
C THR A 227 20.85 -18.99 -13.93
N TYR A 228 20.77 -17.81 -13.33
CA TYR A 228 21.74 -16.75 -13.56
C TYR A 228 23.09 -17.03 -12.89
N CYS A 229 23.07 -17.53 -11.66
CA CYS A 229 24.27 -17.97 -10.96
C CYS A 229 24.99 -19.08 -11.70
N ASP A 230 24.25 -20.05 -12.24
CA ASP A 230 24.82 -21.12 -13.08
C ASP A 230 25.47 -20.58 -14.33
N LEU A 231 24.79 -19.67 -15.03
CA LEU A 231 25.33 -19.07 -16.27
C LEU A 231 26.64 -18.32 -16.01
N GLU A 232 26.69 -17.51 -14.96
CA GLU A 232 27.90 -16.77 -14.60
C GLU A 232 29.01 -17.70 -14.10
N SER A 233 28.66 -18.71 -13.28
CA SER A 233 29.59 -19.74 -12.81
C SER A 233 30.22 -20.50 -13.98
N THR A 234 29.42 -20.94 -14.95
CA THR A 234 29.92 -21.66 -16.13
C THR A 234 30.84 -20.80 -17.01
N THR A 235 30.59 -19.50 -17.03
CA THR A 235 31.45 -18.53 -17.74
C THR A 235 32.81 -18.39 -17.08
N ILE A 236 32.84 -18.28 -15.73
CA ILE A 236 34.09 -18.18 -14.95
C ILE A 236 34.89 -19.50 -15.02
N MET A 237 34.22 -20.63 -14.89
CA MET A 237 34.83 -21.96 -14.86
C MET A 237 35.29 -22.46 -16.25
N LYS A 238 34.82 -21.82 -17.34
CA LYS A 238 35.13 -22.21 -18.75
C LYS A 238 34.82 -23.67 -19.10
N SER A 239 34.07 -24.39 -18.23
CA SER A 239 33.71 -25.80 -18.46
C SER A 239 32.29 -26.09 -17.92
N LYS A 240 31.32 -26.01 -18.81
CA LYS A 240 29.91 -26.28 -18.46
C LYS A 240 29.66 -27.72 -18.03
N LYS A 241 30.23 -28.70 -18.79
CA LYS A 241 30.07 -30.12 -18.49
C LYS A 241 30.50 -30.41 -17.06
N ARG A 242 31.70 -29.96 -16.68
CA ARG A 242 32.26 -30.22 -15.35
C ARG A 242 31.43 -29.55 -14.26
N TYR A 243 31.04 -28.27 -14.50
CA TYR A 243 30.19 -27.56 -13.56
C TYR A 243 28.89 -28.30 -13.26
N PHE A 244 28.13 -28.68 -14.30
CA PHE A 244 26.85 -29.37 -14.10
C PHE A 244 27.00 -30.78 -13.54
N THR A 245 28.07 -31.52 -13.90
CA THR A 245 28.36 -32.82 -13.28
C THR A 245 28.53 -32.66 -11.78
N THR A 246 29.35 -31.69 -11.33
CA THR A 246 29.59 -31.44 -9.90
C THR A 246 28.31 -31.00 -9.18
N ILE A 247 27.53 -30.09 -9.75
CA ILE A 247 26.25 -29.62 -9.16
C ILE A 247 25.24 -30.78 -9.04
N CYS A 248 25.16 -31.66 -10.06
CA CYS A 248 24.34 -32.88 -10.00
C CYS A 248 24.78 -33.85 -8.89
N GLU A 249 26.08 -34.06 -8.73
CA GLU A 249 26.65 -34.94 -7.69
C GLU A 249 26.31 -34.39 -6.30
N ILE A 250 26.41 -33.10 -6.08
CA ILE A 250 26.04 -32.45 -4.82
C ILE A 250 24.54 -32.61 -4.55
N GLY A 251 23.67 -32.36 -5.54
CA GLY A 251 22.21 -32.44 -5.41
C GLY A 251 21.65 -33.85 -5.24
N ILE A 252 22.43 -34.90 -5.64
CA ILE A 252 22.05 -36.31 -5.54
C ILE A 252 22.62 -36.96 -4.25
N SER A 253 23.50 -36.27 -3.55
CA SER A 253 24.17 -36.80 -2.35
C SER A 253 23.16 -37.38 -1.33
N PRO A 254 23.44 -38.58 -0.77
CA PRO A 254 22.58 -39.22 0.24
C PRO A 254 22.31 -38.33 1.48
N PHE A 255 23.25 -37.45 1.78
CA PHE A 255 23.12 -36.46 2.87
C PHE A 255 21.99 -35.44 2.63
N ALA A 256 21.57 -35.22 1.37
CA ALA A 256 20.46 -34.34 1.04
C ALA A 256 19.09 -34.88 1.45
N LYS A 257 18.95 -36.21 1.65
CA LYS A 257 17.67 -36.87 1.92
C LYS A 257 17.18 -36.81 3.38
N GLY A 258 18.05 -36.46 4.34
CA GLY A 258 17.75 -36.61 5.77
C GLY A 258 17.52 -35.30 6.56
N ALA A 259 17.82 -34.15 6.03
CA ALA A 259 17.75 -32.90 6.80
C ALA A 259 16.42 -32.15 6.58
N TYR A 260 15.65 -31.99 7.65
CA TYR A 260 14.39 -31.22 7.66
C TYR A 260 14.53 -29.82 7.07
N LEU A 261 15.71 -29.22 7.18
CA LEU A 261 16.00 -27.91 6.61
C LEU A 261 16.18 -27.97 5.09
N CYS A 262 16.60 -29.11 4.54
CA CYS A 262 16.76 -29.30 3.10
C CYS A 262 15.43 -29.53 2.37
N ALA A 263 14.39 -29.99 3.05
CA ALA A 263 13.05 -30.03 2.49
C ALA A 263 12.46 -28.63 2.27
N ALA A 264 12.95 -27.64 3.04
CA ALA A 264 12.56 -26.24 2.87
C ALA A 264 13.48 -25.45 1.91
N LEU A 265 14.69 -25.96 1.65
CA LEU A 265 15.73 -25.34 0.83
C LEU A 265 16.20 -26.24 -0.33
N GLY A 266 15.75 -27.51 -0.35
CA GLY A 266 16.16 -28.52 -1.31
C GLY A 266 15.54 -28.29 -2.69
N GLU A 267 16.39 -28.22 -3.69
CA GLU A 267 15.98 -28.13 -5.09
C GLU A 267 15.36 -29.47 -5.55
N ASP A 268 14.17 -29.42 -6.11
CA ASP A 268 13.53 -30.58 -6.74
C ASP A 268 14.30 -30.94 -8.03
N LYS A 269 14.46 -32.24 -8.31
CA LYS A 269 15.12 -32.73 -9.55
C LYS A 269 14.57 -32.09 -10.83
N SER A 270 13.29 -31.69 -10.80
CA SER A 270 12.63 -31.00 -11.92
C SER A 270 13.20 -29.59 -12.13
N GLN A 271 13.58 -28.89 -11.05
CA GLN A 271 14.17 -27.54 -11.11
C GLN A 271 15.57 -27.59 -11.71
N LEU A 272 16.41 -28.51 -11.26
CA LEU A 272 17.76 -28.68 -11.81
C LEU A 272 17.73 -29.02 -13.31
N LYS A 273 16.84 -29.92 -13.73
CA LYS A 273 16.60 -30.19 -15.17
C LYS A 273 16.21 -28.93 -15.94
N THR A 274 15.34 -28.11 -15.38
CA THR A 274 14.89 -26.87 -15.99
C THR A 274 16.05 -25.86 -16.13
N ARG A 275 16.93 -25.73 -15.12
CA ARG A 275 18.12 -24.90 -15.13
C ARG A 275 19.06 -25.30 -16.27
N ILE A 276 19.38 -26.58 -16.39
CA ILE A 276 20.25 -27.13 -17.45
C ILE A 276 19.66 -26.86 -18.84
N LEU A 277 18.36 -27.12 -19.04
CA LEU A 277 17.71 -26.89 -20.32
C LEU A 277 17.67 -25.42 -20.72
N ARG A 278 17.45 -24.52 -19.75
CA ARG A 278 17.50 -23.06 -20.00
C ARG A 278 18.88 -22.63 -20.45
N ILE A 279 19.94 -23.05 -19.76
CA ILE A 279 21.31 -22.66 -20.13
C ILE A 279 21.67 -23.20 -21.50
N LYS A 280 21.30 -24.44 -21.84
CA LYS A 280 21.49 -24.99 -23.18
C LYS A 280 20.75 -24.19 -24.25
N SER A 281 19.56 -23.70 -23.94
CA SER A 281 18.76 -22.91 -24.92
C SER A 281 19.33 -21.53 -25.18
N ILE A 282 20.18 -20.99 -24.31
CA ILE A 282 20.75 -19.64 -24.40
C ILE A 282 21.99 -19.60 -25.28
N GLU A 283 22.75 -20.67 -25.37
CA GLU A 283 23.98 -20.74 -26.13
C GLU A 283 23.83 -20.33 -27.59
N ASN A 284 22.64 -20.46 -28.15
CA ASN A 284 22.37 -20.19 -29.57
C ASN A 284 21.84 -18.77 -29.84
N LYS A 285 21.87 -17.85 -28.83
CA LYS A 285 21.20 -16.54 -28.97
C LYS A 285 22.15 -15.35 -28.86
N ASN A 286 21.99 -14.40 -29.77
CA ASN A 286 22.81 -13.20 -29.87
C ASN A 286 22.33 -12.14 -28.84
N THR A 287 23.21 -11.77 -27.87
CA THR A 287 22.90 -10.90 -26.72
C THR A 287 22.96 -9.39 -27.02
N ARG A 288 22.93 -9.00 -28.31
CA ARG A 288 23.25 -7.62 -28.77
C ARG A 288 22.30 -6.49 -28.31
N ASN A 289 21.14 -6.80 -27.70
CA ASN A 289 20.11 -5.77 -27.36
C ASN A 289 19.89 -5.55 -25.86
N VAL A 290 20.96 -5.57 -25.04
CA VAL A 290 20.89 -5.32 -23.61
C VAL A 290 20.34 -3.92 -23.30
N MET A 291 20.78 -2.90 -24.05
CA MET A 291 20.34 -1.50 -23.83
C MET A 291 18.84 -1.30 -24.07
N ALA A 292 18.30 -1.85 -25.17
CA ALA A 292 16.87 -1.71 -25.48
C ALA A 292 15.97 -2.35 -24.40
N GLY A 293 16.39 -3.48 -23.82
CA GLY A 293 15.67 -4.10 -22.72
C GLY A 293 15.76 -3.32 -21.42
N THR A 294 16.88 -2.65 -21.14
CA THR A 294 17.04 -1.80 -19.96
C THR A 294 16.11 -0.58 -20.04
N PHE A 295 16.03 0.08 -21.20
CA PHE A 295 15.10 1.19 -21.43
C PHE A 295 13.64 0.73 -21.33
N LEU A 296 13.30 -0.44 -21.89
CA LEU A 296 11.96 -1.00 -21.76
C LEU A 296 11.60 -1.27 -20.29
N PHE A 297 12.55 -1.82 -19.52
CA PHE A 297 12.34 -2.08 -18.09
C PHE A 297 12.14 -0.79 -17.29
N ILE A 298 12.99 0.22 -17.52
CA ILE A 298 12.86 1.54 -16.86
C ILE A 298 11.49 2.15 -17.19
N GLY A 299 11.12 2.19 -18.48
CA GLY A 299 9.82 2.71 -18.90
C GLY A 299 8.65 1.98 -18.26
N LEU A 300 8.72 0.64 -18.22
CA LEU A 300 7.68 -0.17 -17.60
C LEU A 300 7.60 0.01 -16.09
N SER A 301 8.74 0.17 -15.43
CA SER A 301 8.79 0.46 -13.99
C SER A 301 8.15 1.81 -13.67
N PHE A 302 8.36 2.82 -14.49
CA PHE A 302 7.66 4.11 -14.38
C PHE A 302 6.16 3.97 -14.55
N VAL A 303 5.69 3.20 -15.54
CA VAL A 303 4.26 2.95 -15.76
C VAL A 303 3.64 2.25 -14.54
N VAL A 304 4.30 1.22 -14.00
CA VAL A 304 3.80 0.51 -12.81
C VAL A 304 3.74 1.43 -11.60
N VAL A 305 4.78 2.22 -11.35
CA VAL A 305 4.79 3.21 -10.26
C VAL A 305 3.69 4.25 -10.45
N ALA A 306 3.50 4.76 -11.67
CA ALA A 306 2.42 5.70 -11.98
C ALA A 306 1.04 5.08 -11.73
N VAL A 307 0.81 3.85 -12.17
CA VAL A 307 -0.46 3.12 -11.92
C VAL A 307 -0.71 2.91 -10.43
N ILE A 308 0.33 2.57 -9.66
CA ILE A 308 0.24 2.43 -8.21
C ILE A 308 -0.14 3.76 -7.55
N ILE A 309 0.54 4.85 -7.90
CA ILE A 309 0.26 6.18 -7.36
C ILE A 309 -1.17 6.62 -7.74
N LEU A 310 -1.55 6.50 -9.01
CA LEU A 310 -2.87 6.87 -9.48
C LEU A 310 -3.98 6.03 -8.85
N SER A 311 -3.77 4.72 -8.67
CA SER A 311 -4.75 3.85 -8.00
C SER A 311 -4.87 4.17 -6.51
N THR A 312 -3.78 4.55 -5.84
CA THR A 312 -3.80 4.97 -4.43
C THR A 312 -4.53 6.31 -4.27
N ILE A 313 -4.24 7.29 -5.13
CA ILE A 313 -4.93 8.59 -5.14
C ILE A 313 -6.42 8.41 -5.49
N GLY A 314 -6.72 7.60 -6.51
CA GLY A 314 -8.10 7.31 -6.92
C GLY A 314 -8.89 6.58 -5.84
N TYR A 315 -8.28 5.60 -5.20
CA TYR A 315 -8.88 4.90 -4.06
C TYR A 315 -9.17 5.86 -2.91
N HIS A 316 -8.20 6.69 -2.53
CA HIS A 316 -8.37 7.67 -1.47
C HIS A 316 -9.50 8.65 -1.81
N LYS A 317 -9.54 9.17 -3.04
CA LYS A 317 -10.60 10.09 -3.46
C LYS A 317 -11.99 9.43 -3.44
N ILE A 318 -12.12 8.22 -3.98
CA ILE A 318 -13.39 7.46 -3.95
C ILE A 318 -13.77 7.14 -2.49
N TYR A 319 -12.82 6.73 -1.68
CA TYR A 319 -13.04 6.40 -0.28
C TYR A 319 -13.52 7.61 0.52
N VAL A 320 -12.85 8.75 0.39
CA VAL A 320 -13.26 10.00 1.04
C VAL A 320 -14.64 10.46 0.54
N GLU A 321 -14.88 10.48 -0.78
CA GLU A 321 -16.15 10.93 -1.35
C GLU A 321 -17.32 9.99 -1.01
N THR A 322 -17.10 8.67 -1.02
CA THR A 322 -18.15 7.69 -0.73
C THR A 322 -18.50 7.69 0.77
N VAL A 323 -17.50 7.82 1.60
CA VAL A 323 -17.68 7.86 3.05
C VAL A 323 -18.37 9.15 3.48
N TRP A 324 -17.98 10.29 2.92
CA TRP A 324 -18.65 11.55 3.18
C TRP A 324 -20.12 11.55 2.75
N ALA A 325 -20.45 10.88 1.64
CA ALA A 325 -21.85 10.78 1.19
C ALA A 325 -22.73 9.93 2.11
N THR A 326 -22.15 8.94 2.80
CA THR A 326 -22.90 8.08 3.75
C THR A 326 -22.96 8.65 5.17
N GLU A 327 -22.04 9.53 5.57
CA GLU A 327 -22.06 10.16 6.90
C GLU A 327 -23.23 11.14 7.10
N ILE A 328 -23.71 11.73 6.02
CA ILE A 328 -24.83 12.69 6.09
C ILE A 328 -26.17 11.99 6.37
N GLU A 329 -26.28 10.68 6.11
CA GLU A 329 -27.54 9.92 6.31
C GLU A 329 -27.67 9.21 7.67
N GLU A 330 -26.58 8.95 8.42
CA GLU A 330 -26.63 8.08 9.62
C GLU A 330 -26.36 8.76 10.98
N ASP A 331 -25.88 10.00 11.02
CA ASP A 331 -25.55 10.69 12.29
C ASP A 331 -26.54 11.79 12.72
N LEU A 332 -27.80 11.67 12.32
CA LEU A 332 -28.86 12.32 13.10
C LEU A 332 -29.13 11.43 14.32
N PRO A 333 -28.80 11.88 15.55
CA PRO A 333 -29.19 11.13 16.72
C PRO A 333 -30.71 11.05 16.78
N GLU A 334 -31.28 9.84 16.91
CA GLU A 334 -32.71 9.59 17.17
C GLU A 334 -33.19 10.14 18.52
N GLU A 335 -32.36 10.83 19.27
CA GLU A 335 -32.77 11.60 20.46
C GLU A 335 -32.77 13.07 20.07
N GLU A 336 -33.99 13.61 19.90
CA GLU A 336 -34.32 15.04 19.90
C GLU A 336 -33.79 15.72 21.19
N THR A 337 -32.49 15.97 21.26
CA THR A 337 -31.99 17.03 22.11
C THR A 337 -31.98 18.27 21.22
N GLU A 338 -32.97 19.15 21.41
CA GLU A 338 -33.03 20.53 20.91
C GLU A 338 -31.73 21.27 21.30
N TYR A 339 -30.65 21.05 20.54
CA TYR A 339 -29.37 21.72 20.74
C TYR A 339 -29.43 23.05 19.98
N THR A 340 -30.13 24.04 20.53
CA THR A 340 -30.03 25.41 20.03
C THR A 340 -28.77 26.04 20.61
N MET A 341 -27.90 26.54 19.74
CA MET A 341 -26.76 27.36 20.16
C MET A 341 -27.31 28.72 20.63
N ASP A 342 -26.91 29.17 21.82
CA ASP A 342 -27.28 30.51 22.33
C ASP A 342 -26.50 31.59 21.57
N LEU A 343 -26.88 31.79 20.30
CA LEU A 343 -26.26 32.74 19.40
C LEU A 343 -26.99 34.10 19.46
N LYS A 344 -26.24 35.16 19.66
CA LYS A 344 -26.79 36.52 19.68
C LYS A 344 -27.33 36.89 18.33
N GLU A 345 -28.66 37.14 18.26
CA GLU A 345 -29.34 37.61 17.06
C GLU A 345 -29.10 39.13 16.83
N TYR A 346 -28.73 39.47 15.63
CA TYR A 346 -28.52 40.85 15.18
C TYR A 346 -29.62 41.26 14.18
N THR A 347 -29.85 42.56 14.08
CA THR A 347 -30.82 43.12 13.13
C THR A 347 -30.19 44.26 12.34
N ALA A 348 -30.32 44.26 11.01
CA ALA A 348 -29.85 45.33 10.14
C ALA A 348 -30.80 45.57 8.96
N LYS A 349 -30.68 46.73 8.26
CA LYS A 349 -31.42 46.95 7.01
C LYS A 349 -30.84 46.09 5.87
N ARG A 350 -29.55 45.90 5.84
CA ARG A 350 -28.82 44.95 4.93
C ARG A 350 -27.42 44.77 5.45
N ILE A 351 -26.97 43.52 5.51
CA ILE A 351 -25.57 43.20 5.82
C ILE A 351 -24.90 42.80 4.52
N GLY A 352 -23.70 43.30 4.27
CA GLY A 352 -22.87 42.85 3.15
C GLY A 352 -23.34 43.35 1.79
N THR A 353 -23.01 44.60 1.47
CA THR A 353 -23.39 45.26 0.22
C THR A 353 -22.64 44.79 -1.03
N ASN A 354 -21.57 44.00 -0.89
CA ASN A 354 -20.65 43.62 -1.99
C ASN A 354 -20.52 42.11 -2.21
N LEU A 355 -21.48 41.31 -1.77
CA LEU A 355 -21.44 39.84 -1.96
C LEU A 355 -22.20 39.44 -3.21
N ALA A 356 -21.63 38.50 -3.97
CA ALA A 356 -22.32 37.90 -5.12
C ALA A 356 -23.49 37.03 -4.60
N VAL A 357 -24.71 37.24 -5.09
CA VAL A 357 -25.90 36.52 -4.66
C VAL A 357 -26.13 35.30 -5.55
N THR A 358 -26.21 34.12 -4.94
CA THR A 358 -26.59 32.86 -5.60
C THR A 358 -27.94 32.41 -5.05
N LYS A 359 -28.82 31.87 -5.90
CA LYS A 359 -30.13 31.39 -5.47
C LYS A 359 -30.11 29.86 -5.22
N LEU A 360 -30.71 29.44 -4.11
CA LEU A 360 -31.00 28.04 -3.85
C LEU A 360 -32.02 27.53 -4.87
N LYS A 361 -31.72 26.42 -5.53
CA LYS A 361 -32.60 25.84 -6.56
C LYS A 361 -33.84 25.14 -5.99
N GLN A 362 -33.74 24.61 -4.77
CA GLN A 362 -34.80 23.86 -4.11
C GLN A 362 -35.91 24.78 -3.58
N ASN A 363 -37.15 24.25 -3.52
CA ASN A 363 -38.28 24.92 -2.95
C ASN A 363 -38.53 24.39 -1.55
N ILE A 364 -38.56 25.27 -0.58
CA ILE A 364 -38.88 24.93 0.82
C ILE A 364 -40.41 24.84 0.94
N LYS A 365 -40.92 23.74 1.46
CA LYS A 365 -42.32 23.56 1.81
C LYS A 365 -42.49 23.50 3.33
N LYS A 366 -43.59 24.01 3.85
CA LYS A 366 -43.87 23.96 5.30
C LYS A 366 -44.02 22.50 5.77
N GLY A 367 -43.37 22.16 6.87
CA GLY A 367 -43.37 20.81 7.46
C GLY A 367 -42.49 19.78 6.75
N GLU A 368 -41.73 20.24 5.74
CA GLU A 368 -40.70 19.40 5.13
C GLU A 368 -39.30 20.00 5.45
N GLU A 369 -38.42 19.19 5.92
CA GLU A 369 -37.03 19.56 6.10
C GLU A 369 -36.30 19.45 4.76
N ILE A 370 -35.47 20.43 4.43
CA ILE A 370 -34.64 20.42 3.22
C ILE A 370 -33.20 20.43 3.61
N ASP A 371 -32.49 19.38 3.27
CA ASP A 371 -31.06 19.26 3.39
C ASP A 371 -30.36 19.50 2.06
N VAL A 372 -29.43 20.46 2.05
CA VAL A 372 -28.68 20.82 0.84
C VAL A 372 -27.22 20.95 1.16
N VAL A 373 -26.41 20.15 0.50
CA VAL A 373 -24.95 20.29 0.55
C VAL A 373 -24.45 20.87 -0.75
N GLN A 374 -23.83 22.07 -0.68
CA GLN A 374 -23.31 22.72 -1.87
C GLN A 374 -22.06 23.56 -1.59
N PRO A 375 -21.22 23.78 -2.61
CA PRO A 375 -20.09 24.69 -2.47
C PRO A 375 -20.58 26.14 -2.47
N LEU A 376 -20.08 26.93 -1.52
CA LEU A 376 -20.29 28.36 -1.45
C LEU A 376 -18.96 29.08 -1.69
N ASN A 377 -18.89 29.86 -2.76
CA ASN A 377 -17.67 30.58 -3.13
C ASN A 377 -17.29 31.64 -2.08
N ALA A 378 -16.04 32.08 -2.09
CA ALA A 378 -15.60 33.20 -1.27
C ALA A 378 -16.43 34.44 -1.54
N LYS A 379 -16.79 35.21 -0.51
CA LYS A 379 -17.56 36.43 -0.58
C LYS A 379 -18.90 36.30 -1.37
N THR A 380 -19.58 35.19 -1.13
CA THR A 380 -20.86 34.86 -1.79
C THR A 380 -21.96 34.71 -0.76
N ARG A 381 -23.15 35.13 -1.11
CA ARG A 381 -24.41 34.98 -0.37
C ARG A 381 -25.33 34.02 -1.10
N LEU A 382 -25.86 33.06 -0.40
CA LEU A 382 -26.90 32.14 -0.87
C LEU A 382 -28.23 32.62 -0.33
N GLU A 383 -29.25 32.71 -1.18
CA GLU A 383 -30.63 33.07 -0.77
C GLU A 383 -31.63 32.01 -1.25
N THR A 384 -32.63 31.75 -0.43
CA THR A 384 -33.76 30.90 -0.79
C THR A 384 -34.78 31.71 -1.66
N LYS A 385 -35.75 31.01 -2.21
CA LYS A 385 -36.94 31.64 -2.76
C LYS A 385 -37.81 32.24 -1.61
N GLU A 386 -38.76 33.08 -1.96
CA GLU A 386 -39.70 33.68 -0.99
C GLU A 386 -40.59 32.58 -0.39
N LEU A 387 -40.74 32.65 0.94
CA LEU A 387 -41.60 31.81 1.76
C LEU A 387 -42.71 32.67 2.36
N GLU A 388 -43.97 32.31 2.19
CA GLU A 388 -45.08 32.99 2.85
C GLU A 388 -45.28 32.39 4.26
N LEU A 389 -44.95 33.19 5.28
CA LEU A 389 -44.97 32.77 6.66
C LEU A 389 -45.92 33.61 7.50
N LYS A 390 -46.53 32.99 8.53
CA LYS A 390 -47.43 33.63 9.48
C LYS A 390 -46.69 33.95 10.77
N LYS A 391 -47.18 34.96 11.48
CA LYS A 391 -46.70 35.27 12.84
C LYS A 391 -46.79 34.06 13.75
N GLY A 392 -45.71 33.77 14.45
CA GLY A 392 -45.59 32.62 15.35
C GLY A 392 -44.99 31.37 14.75
N GLU A 393 -44.86 31.28 13.41
CA GLU A 393 -44.12 30.19 12.76
C GLU A 393 -42.63 30.35 13.04
N LYS A 394 -41.91 29.23 13.06
CA LYS A 394 -40.50 29.12 13.36
C LYS A 394 -39.75 28.63 12.10
N ILE A 395 -38.64 29.27 11.77
CA ILE A 395 -37.65 28.76 10.79
C ILE A 395 -36.50 28.21 11.58
N ASP A 396 -36.38 26.90 11.63
CA ASP A 396 -35.22 26.20 12.11
C ASP A 396 -34.16 26.21 11.01
N LEU A 397 -32.99 26.77 11.31
CA LEU A 397 -31.90 26.93 10.38
C LEU A 397 -30.62 26.32 10.95
N THR A 398 -30.23 25.20 10.38
CA THR A 398 -28.95 24.56 10.68
C THR A 398 -28.01 24.74 9.48
N VAL A 399 -26.84 25.29 9.72
CA VAL A 399 -25.79 25.46 8.71
C VAL A 399 -24.48 24.97 9.28
N PHE A 400 -23.88 24.00 8.62
CA PHE A 400 -22.59 23.44 9.02
C PHE A 400 -21.58 23.51 7.87
N SER A 401 -20.31 23.62 8.24
CA SER A 401 -19.20 23.67 7.29
C SER A 401 -18.38 22.39 7.36
N SER A 402 -18.17 21.76 6.22
CA SER A 402 -17.40 20.55 6.08
C SER A 402 -15.88 20.72 6.21
N GLN A 403 -15.38 21.89 6.56
CA GLN A 403 -13.95 22.16 6.67
C GLN A 403 -13.66 22.90 7.98
N GLU A 404 -12.84 22.30 8.85
CA GLU A 404 -12.20 22.98 9.96
C GLU A 404 -11.18 23.99 9.43
N ILE A 405 -11.61 25.22 9.26
CA ILE A 405 -10.73 26.33 8.94
C ILE A 405 -10.80 27.28 10.13
N GLN A 406 -9.67 27.70 10.67
CA GLN A 406 -9.63 28.79 11.65
C GLN A 406 -10.30 30.04 11.04
N ARG A 407 -11.46 30.38 11.53
CA ARG A 407 -12.29 31.52 11.09
C ARG A 407 -12.56 32.42 12.26
N GLU A 408 -12.79 33.70 11.95
CA GLU A 408 -13.36 34.62 12.93
C GLU A 408 -14.88 34.48 12.97
N ASP A 409 -15.53 34.75 14.08
CA ASP A 409 -16.99 34.68 14.26
C ASP A 409 -17.81 35.50 13.25
N LYS A 410 -17.17 36.40 12.54
CA LYS A 410 -17.79 37.26 11.51
C LYS A 410 -17.72 36.69 10.09
N ASP A 411 -17.03 35.62 9.87
CA ASP A 411 -16.79 35.08 8.54
C ASP A 411 -17.95 34.25 8.00
N PHE A 412 -18.80 33.75 8.88
CA PHE A 412 -19.95 32.94 8.52
C PHE A 412 -21.22 33.56 9.14
N VAL A 413 -22.21 33.85 8.29
CA VAL A 413 -23.44 34.54 8.69
C VAL A 413 -24.63 33.83 8.10
N ALA A 414 -25.66 33.59 8.90
CA ALA A 414 -26.91 33.01 8.44
C ALA A 414 -28.09 33.78 9.05
N GLY A 415 -29.20 33.87 8.32
CA GLY A 415 -30.34 34.62 8.79
C GLY A 415 -31.54 34.63 7.87
N ILE A 416 -32.51 35.48 8.22
CA ILE A 416 -33.75 35.67 7.49
C ILE A 416 -33.93 37.12 7.04
N ILE A 417 -34.58 37.32 5.91
CA ILE A 417 -34.96 38.63 5.35
C ILE A 417 -36.48 38.72 5.32
N ASP A 418 -37.05 39.77 5.90
CA ASP A 418 -38.49 40.02 5.83
C ASP A 418 -38.91 40.75 4.52
N GLY A 419 -40.20 40.84 4.25
CA GLY A 419 -40.76 41.49 3.06
C GLY A 419 -40.43 42.98 2.94
N THR A 420 -39.90 43.62 3.97
CA THR A 420 -39.43 45.02 3.97
C THR A 420 -37.94 45.12 3.65
N GLY A 421 -37.25 43.98 3.50
CA GLY A 421 -35.80 43.88 3.28
C GLY A 421 -34.98 44.03 4.56
N LYS A 422 -35.60 43.94 5.73
CA LYS A 422 -34.89 43.96 7.00
C LYS A 422 -34.37 42.55 7.31
N GLU A 423 -33.11 42.50 7.69
CA GLU A 423 -32.38 41.25 7.96
C GLU A 423 -32.25 40.98 9.46
N ARG A 424 -32.52 39.75 9.90
CA ARG A 424 -32.20 39.21 11.21
C ARG A 424 -31.23 38.06 11.02
N TYR A 425 -30.15 38.05 11.75
CA TYR A 425 -29.06 37.13 11.50
C TYR A 425 -28.25 36.80 12.74
N VAL A 426 -27.55 35.67 12.67
CA VAL A 426 -26.54 35.22 13.64
C VAL A 426 -25.21 35.06 12.92
N MET A 427 -24.12 35.11 13.68
CA MET A 427 -22.75 34.94 13.19
C MET A 427 -22.02 33.93 14.04
N HIS A 428 -21.27 33.02 13.39
CA HIS A 428 -20.42 32.06 14.09
C HIS A 428 -19.24 31.65 13.21
N ALA A 429 -18.19 31.14 13.83
CA ALA A 429 -16.97 30.72 13.14
C ALA A 429 -17.13 29.40 12.35
N VAL A 430 -17.94 28.46 12.85
CA VAL A 430 -18.03 27.08 12.31
C VAL A 430 -19.46 26.74 11.91
N ASP A 431 -20.32 26.47 12.88
CA ASP A 431 -21.67 25.99 12.64
C ASP A 431 -22.70 26.98 13.20
N ILE A 432 -23.88 27.03 12.60
CA ILE A 432 -24.98 27.85 13.05
C ILE A 432 -26.20 26.93 13.20
N ILE A 433 -26.72 26.82 14.42
CA ILE A 433 -28.00 26.17 14.72
C ILE A 433 -28.83 27.23 15.44
N HIS A 434 -29.88 27.75 14.77
CA HIS A 434 -30.65 28.85 15.33
C HIS A 434 -32.08 28.90 14.81
N ASP A 435 -33.03 29.15 15.72
CA ASP A 435 -34.44 29.28 15.47
C ASP A 435 -34.84 30.74 15.26
N PHE A 436 -35.33 31.07 14.08
CA PHE A 436 -35.85 32.40 13.78
C PHE A 436 -37.37 32.44 13.88
N TYR A 437 -37.91 33.03 14.92
CA TYR A 437 -39.36 33.22 15.07
C TYR A 437 -39.89 34.32 14.22
N VAL A 438 -40.95 34.06 13.44
CA VAL A 438 -41.64 35.00 12.58
C VAL A 438 -42.47 35.99 13.39
N LYS A 439 -42.12 37.27 13.30
CA LYS A 439 -42.74 38.33 14.11
C LYS A 439 -44.01 38.95 13.48
N LYS A 440 -44.17 38.83 12.16
CA LYS A 440 -45.30 39.37 11.39
C LYS A 440 -45.60 38.49 10.18
N ASP A 441 -46.85 38.43 9.76
CA ASP A 441 -47.21 37.76 8.51
C ASP A 441 -46.52 38.45 7.31
N GLY A 442 -46.01 37.64 6.39
CA GLY A 442 -45.35 38.18 5.20
C GLY A 442 -44.47 37.22 4.45
N LYS A 443 -43.74 37.79 3.51
CA LYS A 443 -42.76 37.04 2.72
C LYS A 443 -41.40 37.12 3.35
N TYR A 444 -40.76 35.95 3.46
CA TYR A 444 -39.43 35.79 4.08
C TYR A 444 -38.48 35.06 3.14
N LYS A 445 -37.18 35.28 3.28
CA LYS A 445 -36.12 34.49 2.64
C LYS A 445 -35.11 34.10 3.70
N VAL A 446 -34.53 32.92 3.55
CA VAL A 446 -33.37 32.52 4.32
C VAL A 446 -32.11 32.84 3.52
N PHE A 447 -31.05 33.27 4.21
CA PHE A 447 -29.77 33.51 3.57
C PHE A 447 -28.62 32.98 4.39
N VAL A 448 -27.52 32.58 3.69
CA VAL A 448 -26.24 32.17 4.26
C VAL A 448 -25.13 32.90 3.52
N GLU A 449 -24.20 33.50 4.25
CA GLU A 449 -23.08 34.24 3.69
C GLU A 449 -21.74 33.58 4.06
N ASN A 450 -20.92 33.39 3.05
CA ASN A 450 -19.50 33.09 3.21
C ASN A 450 -18.69 34.38 3.00
N ARG A 451 -18.27 35.01 4.09
CA ARG A 451 -17.40 36.19 4.06
C ARG A 451 -15.93 35.87 4.01
N TYR A 452 -15.59 34.58 4.21
CA TYR A 452 -14.22 34.09 4.20
C TYR A 452 -13.56 34.20 2.82
N LYS A 453 -12.23 34.21 2.82
CA LYS A 453 -11.41 34.40 1.61
C LYS A 453 -11.37 33.19 0.67
N LYS A 454 -11.83 32.03 1.12
CA LYS A 454 -11.82 30.78 0.35
C LYS A 454 -13.24 30.25 0.10
N LYS A 455 -13.37 29.43 -0.93
CA LYS A 455 -14.55 28.63 -1.19
C LYS A 455 -14.69 27.56 -0.10
N ILE A 456 -15.91 27.40 0.42
CA ILE A 456 -16.24 26.39 1.44
C ILE A 456 -17.36 25.48 0.93
N LYS A 457 -17.45 24.29 1.44
CA LYS A 457 -18.59 23.39 1.24
C LYS A 457 -19.46 23.47 2.49
N ILE A 458 -20.72 23.80 2.32
CA ILE A 458 -21.68 23.98 3.42
C ILE A 458 -22.83 22.99 3.27
N GLY A 459 -23.27 22.45 4.39
CA GLY A 459 -24.56 21.80 4.53
C GLY A 459 -25.56 22.80 5.12
N ILE A 460 -26.79 22.84 4.62
CA ILE A 460 -27.85 23.68 5.09
C ILE A 460 -29.10 22.83 5.28
N ALA A 461 -29.58 22.74 6.49
CA ALA A 461 -30.90 22.19 6.79
C ALA A 461 -31.85 23.35 7.13
N ILE A 462 -33.03 23.34 6.54
CA ILE A 462 -34.06 24.36 6.77
C ILE A 462 -35.41 23.66 6.97
N CYS A 463 -35.99 23.84 8.14
CA CYS A 463 -37.36 23.41 8.43
C CYS A 463 -38.25 24.61 8.79
N VAL A 464 -39.49 24.58 8.36
CA VAL A 464 -40.48 25.58 8.74
C VAL A 464 -41.56 24.90 9.55
N GLU A 465 -41.61 25.22 10.83
CA GLU A 465 -42.56 24.66 11.80
C GLU A 465 -43.65 25.67 12.16
N LYS A 466 -44.76 25.12 12.68
CA LYS A 466 -45.88 25.94 13.13
C LYS A 466 -45.62 26.62 14.47
#